data_f2206c4fe5aa89bc372474e8aa3d325a
#
_entry.id   f2206c4fe5aa89bc372474e8aa3d325a
#
_cell.length_a   1.000
_cell.length_b   1.000
_cell.length_c   1.000
_cell.angle_alpha   90.00
_cell.angle_beta   90.00
_cell.angle_gamma   90.00
#
_symmetry.space_group_name_H-M   'P 1'
#
loop_
_entity.id
_entity.type
_entity.pdbx_description
1 polymer ?
#
loop_
_entity_poly.entity_id
_entity_poly.type
_entity_poly.pdbx_seq_one_letter_code
_entity_poly.pdbx_strand_id
1 'polypeptide(L)'
;NIKKKLTGNVDLANRVQKFVDCRSRDASRRELYIVEGDSAMGSVKLSRDAEFQGIMPIRGKILNCLKADYARIFKSEIITDLLRVMGCGVEVRDKHVKDLTAFDLGSLRWNKIVICTDADYDGFQIRTLVLTMLYRLVPTLIREGYVYIAETPLFEITCKDKTWFAYNETEKADILKKLEGKKISVARSKGLGENEPEMMWLTTMNPETRRLIKVMPEDAEKTAFYFDLLLGDNLAGRKEYIAENGSQYLEMADIS
;
A
#
# COMPACT_ATOMS: atom_id res chain seq x y z
N ASN A 1 16.43 -15.85 -25.88
CA ASN A 1 16.15 -14.87 -24.80
C ASN A 1 14.64 -14.59 -24.60
N ILE A 2 13.81 -14.63 -25.62
CA ILE A 2 12.34 -14.39 -25.53
C ILE A 2 11.63 -15.57 -24.81
N LYS A 3 12.02 -16.82 -25.06
CA LYS A 3 11.44 -17.99 -24.36
C LYS A 3 11.69 -18.00 -22.85
N LYS A 4 12.86 -17.50 -22.40
CA LYS A 4 13.20 -17.41 -20.97
C LYS A 4 12.39 -16.34 -20.22
N LYS A 5 11.99 -15.23 -20.91
CA LYS A 5 11.10 -14.20 -20.32
C LYS A 5 9.64 -14.67 -20.23
N LEU A 6 9.19 -15.53 -21.15
CA LEU A 6 7.82 -16.07 -21.16
C LEU A 6 7.59 -17.13 -20.08
N THR A 7 8.59 -17.98 -19.80
CA THR A 7 8.53 -18.99 -18.72
C THR A 7 8.61 -18.34 -17.33
N GLY A 8 9.29 -17.21 -17.17
CA GLY A 8 9.44 -16.54 -15.86
C GLY A 8 8.13 -16.02 -15.24
N ASN A 9 7.12 -15.67 -16.05
CA ASN A 9 5.85 -15.13 -15.53
C ASN A 9 4.85 -16.23 -15.10
N VAL A 10 4.83 -17.35 -15.81
CA VAL A 10 4.01 -18.52 -15.43
C VAL A 10 4.55 -19.13 -14.13
N ASP A 11 5.88 -19.14 -13.98
CA ASP A 11 6.58 -19.66 -12.79
C ASP A 11 6.32 -18.79 -11.53
N LEU A 12 6.10 -17.48 -11.66
CA LEU A 12 5.87 -16.58 -10.52
C LEU A 12 4.48 -16.77 -9.91
N ALA A 13 3.45 -16.83 -10.73
CA ALA A 13 2.08 -17.08 -10.27
C ALA A 13 1.96 -18.44 -9.56
N ASN A 14 2.82 -19.41 -9.95
CA ASN A 14 2.88 -20.73 -9.31
C ASN A 14 3.75 -20.77 -8.04
N ARG A 15 4.68 -19.81 -7.87
CA ARG A 15 5.60 -19.76 -6.72
C ARG A 15 5.12 -18.85 -5.60
N VAL A 16 4.34 -17.81 -5.90
CA VAL A 16 3.81 -16.90 -4.91
C VAL A 16 2.34 -17.18 -4.68
N GLN A 17 2.06 -17.78 -3.53
CA GLN A 17 0.69 -18.08 -3.14
C GLN A 17 -0.15 -16.79 -3.06
N LYS A 18 -1.38 -16.86 -3.60
CA LYS A 18 -2.37 -15.78 -3.56
C LYS A 18 -2.04 -14.51 -4.38
N PHE A 19 -0.90 -14.43 -5.04
CA PHE A 19 -0.68 -13.36 -6.00
C PHE A 19 -1.62 -13.52 -7.19
N VAL A 20 -2.33 -12.46 -7.53
CA VAL A 20 -3.23 -12.40 -8.69
C VAL A 20 -2.66 -11.43 -9.72
N ASP A 21 -2.09 -11.97 -10.78
CA ASP A 21 -1.49 -11.14 -11.84
C ASP A 21 -2.54 -10.45 -12.72
N CYS A 22 -2.12 -9.46 -13.47
CA CYS A 22 -2.87 -8.84 -14.54
C CYS A 22 -2.48 -9.44 -15.90
N ARG A 23 -3.29 -9.15 -16.93
CA ARG A 23 -3.11 -9.71 -18.28
C ARG A 23 -2.01 -9.00 -19.06
N SER A 24 -1.91 -7.68 -18.91
CA SER A 24 -0.90 -6.87 -19.60
C SER A 24 0.51 -7.32 -19.25
N ARG A 25 1.39 -7.30 -20.25
CA ARG A 25 2.82 -7.52 -20.07
C ARG A 25 3.64 -6.24 -20.19
N ASP A 26 2.98 -5.16 -20.48
CA ASP A 26 3.59 -3.83 -20.57
C ASP A 26 3.77 -3.25 -19.16
N ALA A 27 4.98 -3.28 -18.65
CA ALA A 27 5.32 -2.78 -17.31
C ALA A 27 4.93 -1.31 -17.12
N SER A 28 4.93 -0.49 -18.16
CA SER A 28 4.59 0.93 -18.11
C SER A 28 3.11 1.19 -17.76
N ARG A 29 2.25 0.19 -17.90
CA ARG A 29 0.81 0.27 -17.62
C ARG A 29 0.42 -0.46 -16.34
N ARG A 30 1.24 -1.42 -15.90
CA ARG A 30 0.89 -2.33 -14.80
C ARG A 30 0.93 -1.67 -13.45
N GLU A 31 -0.04 -2.00 -12.61
CA GLU A 31 -0.14 -1.53 -11.22
C GLU A 31 -0.25 -2.70 -10.27
N LEU A 32 0.57 -2.71 -9.22
CA LEU A 32 0.52 -3.71 -8.16
C LEU A 32 -0.18 -3.13 -6.94
N TYR A 33 -1.31 -3.70 -6.55
CA TYR A 33 -1.99 -3.39 -5.30
C TYR A 33 -1.55 -4.36 -4.21
N ILE A 34 -0.91 -3.83 -3.17
CA ILE A 34 -0.59 -4.55 -1.94
C ILE A 34 -1.75 -4.29 -0.99
N VAL A 35 -2.54 -5.33 -0.70
CA VAL A 35 -3.79 -5.20 0.05
C VAL A 35 -3.73 -5.93 1.40
N GLU A 36 -4.48 -5.44 2.37
CA GLU A 36 -4.54 -6.02 3.71
C GLU A 36 -5.51 -7.21 3.75
N GLY A 37 -4.94 -8.41 3.89
CA GLY A 37 -5.69 -9.63 4.13
C GLY A 37 -6.44 -10.20 2.93
N ASP A 38 -7.04 -11.35 3.18
CA ASP A 38 -7.78 -12.10 2.16
C ASP A 38 -9.16 -11.48 1.84
N SER A 39 -9.78 -10.83 2.83
CA SER A 39 -11.08 -10.16 2.63
C SER A 39 -10.95 -8.99 1.65
N ALA A 40 -9.98 -8.10 1.88
CA ALA A 40 -9.68 -7.01 0.97
C ALA A 40 -9.27 -7.53 -0.42
N MET A 41 -8.49 -8.62 -0.49
CA MET A 41 -8.17 -9.25 -1.76
C MET A 41 -9.41 -9.66 -2.54
N GLY A 42 -10.43 -10.21 -1.87
CA GLY A 42 -11.70 -10.61 -2.49
C GLY A 42 -12.41 -9.43 -3.15
N SER A 43 -12.61 -8.34 -2.42
CA SER A 43 -13.28 -7.13 -2.90
C SER A 43 -12.48 -6.44 -4.02
N VAL A 44 -11.18 -6.28 -3.85
CA VAL A 44 -10.30 -5.69 -4.87
C VAL A 44 -10.25 -6.54 -6.13
N LYS A 45 -10.28 -7.87 -6.03
CA LYS A 45 -10.31 -8.77 -7.18
C LYS A 45 -11.57 -8.63 -8.02
N LEU A 46 -12.71 -8.35 -7.38
CA LEU A 46 -13.99 -8.13 -8.06
C LEU A 46 -14.08 -6.76 -8.72
N SER A 47 -13.39 -5.76 -8.15
CA SER A 47 -13.47 -4.36 -8.59
C SER A 47 -12.31 -3.91 -9.49
N ARG A 48 -11.21 -4.64 -9.57
CA ARG A 48 -10.04 -4.23 -10.36
C ARG A 48 -10.25 -4.29 -11.88
N ASP A 49 -9.49 -3.53 -12.62
CA ASP A 49 -9.26 -3.81 -14.04
C ASP A 49 -8.19 -4.92 -14.17
N ALA A 50 -8.65 -6.13 -14.55
CA ALA A 50 -7.79 -7.29 -14.69
C ALA A 50 -6.77 -7.16 -15.85
N GLU A 51 -6.93 -6.15 -16.71
CA GLU A 51 -5.99 -5.91 -17.80
C GLU A 51 -4.64 -5.44 -17.27
N PHE A 52 -4.62 -4.50 -16.30
CA PHE A 52 -3.37 -3.89 -15.84
C PHE A 52 -3.16 -3.87 -14.33
N GLN A 53 -4.16 -4.24 -13.50
CA GLN A 53 -4.04 -4.24 -12.05
C GLN A 53 -3.82 -5.64 -11.48
N GLY A 54 -2.65 -5.86 -10.86
CA GLY A 54 -2.32 -7.07 -10.10
C GLY A 54 -2.55 -6.85 -8.61
N ILE A 55 -2.74 -7.93 -7.85
CA ILE A 55 -3.03 -7.88 -6.41
C ILE A 55 -2.10 -8.84 -5.66
N MET A 56 -1.49 -8.33 -4.59
CA MET A 56 -0.73 -9.12 -3.63
C MET A 56 -1.27 -8.89 -2.22
N PRO A 57 -1.96 -9.87 -1.63
CA PRO A 57 -2.43 -9.75 -0.26
C PRO A 57 -1.27 -9.96 0.71
N ILE A 58 -1.27 -9.16 1.78
CA ILE A 58 -0.40 -9.36 2.93
C ILE A 58 -1.25 -9.70 4.15
N ARG A 59 -0.81 -10.68 4.94
CA ARG A 59 -1.55 -11.12 6.12
C ARG A 59 -0.94 -10.52 7.36
N GLY A 60 -1.67 -9.60 7.97
CA GLY A 60 -1.26 -8.95 9.20
C GLY A 60 0.01 -8.11 9.06
N LYS A 61 0.56 -7.75 10.20
CA LYS A 61 1.74 -6.89 10.30
C LYS A 61 2.99 -7.64 9.89
N ILE A 62 3.66 -7.18 8.85
CA ILE A 62 4.94 -7.74 8.42
C ILE A 62 6.05 -7.34 9.39
N LEU A 63 7.19 -8.01 9.27
CA LEU A 63 8.37 -7.74 10.08
C LEU A 63 8.84 -6.29 9.92
N ASN A 64 9.18 -5.62 11.03
CA ASN A 64 9.84 -4.31 10.97
C ASN A 64 11.28 -4.51 10.46
N CYS A 65 11.47 -4.18 9.19
CA CYS A 65 12.74 -4.37 8.49
C CYS A 65 13.87 -3.44 8.98
N LEU A 66 13.59 -2.37 9.71
CA LEU A 66 14.65 -1.55 10.33
C LEU A 66 15.25 -2.21 11.57
N LYS A 67 14.45 -2.95 12.33
CA LYS A 67 14.91 -3.63 13.54
C LYS A 67 15.44 -5.03 13.30
N ALA A 68 14.91 -5.71 12.30
CA ALA A 68 15.28 -7.09 12.03
C ALA A 68 16.62 -7.18 11.29
N ASP A 69 17.38 -8.22 11.60
CA ASP A 69 18.55 -8.60 10.81
C ASP A 69 18.15 -9.20 9.45
N TYR A 70 19.08 -9.23 8.52
CA TYR A 70 18.82 -9.73 7.16
C TYR A 70 18.48 -11.22 7.14
N ALA A 71 19.00 -12.02 8.07
CA ALA A 71 18.67 -13.43 8.15
C ALA A 71 17.19 -13.66 8.45
N ARG A 72 16.61 -12.86 9.32
CA ARG A 72 15.17 -12.88 9.63
C ARG A 72 14.35 -12.30 8.50
N ILE A 73 14.79 -11.19 7.91
CA ILE A 73 14.08 -10.54 6.79
C ILE A 73 13.93 -11.52 5.63
N PHE A 74 15.00 -12.14 5.18
CA PHE A 74 14.98 -13.05 4.02
C PHE A 74 14.45 -14.47 4.33
N LYS A 75 14.14 -14.80 5.60
CA LYS A 75 13.32 -15.94 5.99
C LYS A 75 11.83 -15.66 5.93
N SER A 76 11.43 -14.40 5.90
CA SER A 76 10.01 -14.01 5.82
C SER A 76 9.49 -14.26 4.40
N GLU A 77 8.62 -15.25 4.24
CA GLU A 77 8.02 -15.59 2.94
C GLU A 77 7.28 -14.41 2.33
N ILE A 78 6.51 -13.67 3.14
CA ILE A 78 5.75 -12.52 2.64
C ILE A 78 6.65 -11.41 2.08
N ILE A 79 7.81 -11.15 2.70
CA ILE A 79 8.77 -10.15 2.23
C ILE A 79 9.43 -10.63 0.94
N THR A 80 9.89 -11.88 0.91
CA THR A 80 10.54 -12.44 -0.28
C THR A 80 9.57 -12.56 -1.45
N ASP A 81 8.30 -12.86 -1.18
CA ASP A 81 7.26 -12.93 -2.20
C ASP A 81 6.92 -11.55 -2.77
N LEU A 82 6.80 -10.52 -1.92
CA LEU A 82 6.63 -9.13 -2.39
C LEU A 82 7.79 -8.71 -3.30
N LEU A 83 9.04 -9.00 -2.92
CA LEU A 83 10.22 -8.68 -3.73
C LEU A 83 10.22 -9.45 -5.06
N ARG A 84 9.83 -10.73 -5.06
CA ARG A 84 9.68 -11.54 -6.28
C ARG A 84 8.59 -10.99 -7.20
N VAL A 85 7.45 -10.60 -6.65
CA VAL A 85 6.34 -10.03 -7.41
C VAL A 85 6.73 -8.69 -8.03
N MET A 86 7.47 -7.84 -7.31
CA MET A 86 8.01 -6.59 -7.86
C MET A 86 9.00 -6.84 -9.00
N GLY A 87 9.85 -7.84 -8.88
CA GLY A 87 10.70 -8.33 -9.97
C GLY A 87 12.01 -7.57 -10.17
N CYS A 88 12.27 -6.49 -9.43
CA CYS A 88 13.46 -5.65 -9.59
C CYS A 88 14.66 -6.08 -8.74
N GLY A 89 14.56 -7.18 -7.98
CA GLY A 89 15.62 -7.60 -7.05
C GLY A 89 15.71 -6.74 -5.80
N VAL A 90 16.87 -6.70 -5.15
CA VAL A 90 17.13 -5.97 -3.90
C VAL A 90 18.42 -5.17 -3.97
N GLU A 91 18.46 -4.01 -3.31
CA GLU A 91 19.64 -3.13 -3.25
C GLU A 91 20.63 -3.56 -2.16
N VAL A 92 20.24 -4.53 -1.32
CA VAL A 92 21.06 -5.02 -0.23
C VAL A 92 21.98 -6.14 -0.69
N ARG A 93 23.27 -6.05 -0.33
CA ARG A 93 24.27 -7.12 -0.53
C ARG A 93 24.47 -7.87 0.78
N ASP A 94 23.86 -9.05 0.91
CA ASP A 94 23.99 -9.89 2.09
C ASP A 94 24.00 -11.37 1.71
N LYS A 95 24.71 -12.20 2.50
CA LYS A 95 24.82 -13.66 2.27
C LYS A 95 23.49 -14.41 2.36
N HIS A 96 22.48 -13.81 2.98
CA HIS A 96 21.14 -14.41 3.13
C HIS A 96 20.20 -14.12 1.96
N VAL A 97 20.61 -13.28 1.00
CA VAL A 97 19.90 -13.04 -0.25
C VAL A 97 20.18 -14.18 -1.22
N LYS A 98 19.55 -15.34 -1.03
CA LYS A 98 19.89 -16.55 -1.82
C LYS A 98 19.15 -16.63 -3.15
N ASP A 99 17.88 -16.20 -3.18
CA ASP A 99 16.96 -16.45 -4.32
C ASP A 99 16.48 -15.14 -4.99
N LEU A 100 17.06 -14.00 -4.60
CA LEU A 100 16.74 -12.71 -5.16
C LEU A 100 17.95 -12.19 -5.95
N THR A 101 17.66 -11.55 -7.08
CA THR A 101 18.69 -10.93 -7.91
C THR A 101 19.17 -9.61 -7.30
N ALA A 102 20.35 -9.15 -7.72
CA ALA A 102 20.76 -7.76 -7.48
C ALA A 102 19.74 -6.81 -8.11
N PHE A 103 19.60 -5.63 -7.52
CA PHE A 103 18.64 -4.63 -7.96
C PHE A 103 18.91 -4.19 -9.41
N ASP A 104 17.86 -4.20 -10.20
CA ASP A 104 17.81 -3.69 -11.55
C ASP A 104 16.43 -3.05 -11.78
N LEU A 105 16.39 -1.72 -11.86
CA LEU A 105 15.16 -0.97 -12.09
C LEU A 105 14.49 -1.33 -13.44
N GLY A 106 15.29 -1.67 -14.45
CA GLY A 106 14.78 -2.10 -15.76
C GLY A 106 14.02 -3.43 -15.72
N SER A 107 14.19 -4.21 -14.66
CA SER A 107 13.47 -5.45 -14.41
C SER A 107 12.20 -5.27 -13.59
N LEU A 108 11.90 -4.05 -13.12
CA LEU A 108 10.65 -3.75 -12.40
C LEU A 108 9.44 -4.05 -13.31
N ARG A 109 8.48 -4.78 -12.76
CA ARG A 109 7.31 -5.24 -13.53
C ARG A 109 6.13 -4.28 -13.48
N TRP A 110 6.21 -3.20 -12.71
CA TRP A 110 5.09 -2.36 -12.32
C TRP A 110 5.40 -0.88 -12.52
N ASN A 111 4.47 -0.17 -13.11
CA ASN A 111 4.50 1.29 -13.19
C ASN A 111 4.15 1.95 -11.84
N LYS A 112 3.27 1.30 -11.08
CA LYS A 112 2.89 1.74 -9.74
C LYS A 112 2.83 0.57 -8.78
N ILE A 113 3.34 0.79 -7.56
CA ILE A 113 3.18 -0.09 -6.41
C ILE A 113 2.28 0.66 -5.43
N VAL A 114 1.04 0.21 -5.29
CA VAL A 114 0.00 0.89 -4.52
C VAL A 114 -0.25 0.14 -3.22
N ILE A 115 0.03 0.78 -2.09
CA ILE A 115 -0.28 0.23 -0.76
C ILE A 115 -1.73 0.61 -0.47
N CYS A 116 -2.58 -0.39 -0.30
CA CYS A 116 -4.01 -0.24 -0.08
C CYS A 116 -4.42 -1.02 1.18
N THR A 117 -4.50 -0.31 2.30
CA THR A 117 -4.84 -0.85 3.63
C THR A 117 -6.10 -0.19 4.14
N ASP A 118 -6.73 -0.80 5.14
CA ASP A 118 -7.86 -0.21 5.83
C ASP A 118 -7.48 1.14 6.46
N ALA A 119 -8.47 2.02 6.60
CA ALA A 119 -8.28 3.36 7.18
C ALA A 119 -8.43 3.32 8.71
N ASP A 120 -7.71 2.40 9.35
CA ASP A 120 -7.67 2.21 10.80
C ASP A 120 -6.23 2.06 11.30
N TYR A 121 -6.05 1.85 12.61
CA TYR A 121 -4.73 1.71 13.24
C TYR A 121 -3.91 0.56 12.69
N ASP A 122 -4.52 -0.58 12.45
CA ASP A 122 -3.83 -1.76 11.95
C ASP A 122 -3.40 -1.53 10.51
N GLY A 123 -4.27 -0.97 9.67
CA GLY A 123 -3.95 -0.60 8.30
C GLY A 123 -2.85 0.45 8.20
N PHE A 124 -2.85 1.47 9.07
CA PHE A 124 -1.77 2.47 9.13
C PHE A 124 -0.45 1.85 9.54
N GLN A 125 -0.46 0.91 10.50
CA GLN A 125 0.75 0.21 10.90
C GLN A 125 1.28 -0.72 9.81
N ILE A 126 0.40 -1.46 9.13
CA ILE A 126 0.76 -2.33 8.00
C ILE A 126 1.38 -1.50 6.88
N ARG A 127 0.75 -0.39 6.49
CA ARG A 127 1.27 0.55 5.49
C ARG A 127 2.67 1.04 5.85
N THR A 128 2.87 1.45 7.10
CA THR A 128 4.16 1.92 7.61
C THR A 128 5.22 0.82 7.54
N LEU A 129 4.90 -0.42 7.89
CA LEU A 129 5.83 -1.54 7.81
C LEU A 129 6.19 -1.90 6.36
N VAL A 130 5.23 -1.82 5.43
CA VAL A 130 5.51 -2.01 3.99
C VAL A 130 6.43 -0.91 3.46
N LEU A 131 6.17 0.35 3.81
CA LEU A 131 7.06 1.47 3.45
C LEU A 131 8.47 1.28 4.02
N THR A 132 8.57 0.80 5.28
CA THR A 132 9.85 0.49 5.93
C THR A 132 10.62 -0.60 5.19
N MET A 133 9.91 -1.65 4.74
CA MET A 133 10.51 -2.71 3.93
C MET A 133 11.04 -2.15 2.60
N LEU A 134 10.26 -1.35 1.89
CA LEU A 134 10.66 -0.73 0.62
C LEU A 134 11.86 0.21 0.84
N TYR A 135 11.80 1.05 1.86
CA TYR A 135 12.88 1.97 2.21
C TYR A 135 14.21 1.25 2.49
N ARG A 136 14.17 0.11 3.20
CA ARG A 136 15.37 -0.63 3.56
C ARG A 136 15.93 -1.50 2.44
N LEU A 137 15.06 -2.13 1.65
CA LEU A 137 15.48 -3.17 0.71
C LEU A 137 15.55 -2.70 -0.75
N VAL A 138 14.74 -1.73 -1.12
CA VAL A 138 14.63 -1.20 -2.49
C VAL A 138 14.31 0.31 -2.48
N PRO A 139 15.14 1.15 -1.79
CA PRO A 139 14.87 2.58 -1.62
C PRO A 139 14.74 3.35 -2.94
N THR A 140 15.36 2.87 -4.01
CA THR A 140 15.23 3.48 -5.35
C THR A 140 13.77 3.54 -5.81
N LEU A 141 12.92 2.57 -5.45
CA LEU A 141 11.51 2.61 -5.85
C LEU A 141 10.76 3.79 -5.23
N ILE A 142 11.13 4.20 -4.03
CA ILE A 142 10.57 5.39 -3.37
C ILE A 142 11.15 6.66 -4.03
N ARG A 143 12.45 6.74 -4.20
CA ARG A 143 13.12 7.91 -4.80
C ARG A 143 12.63 8.21 -6.21
N GLU A 144 12.44 7.18 -7.01
CA GLU A 144 11.98 7.30 -8.41
C GLU A 144 10.45 7.43 -8.52
N GLY A 145 9.74 7.38 -7.38
CA GLY A 145 8.30 7.65 -7.32
C GLY A 145 7.41 6.55 -7.88
N TYR A 146 7.79 5.29 -7.70
CA TYR A 146 6.96 4.13 -8.06
C TYR A 146 5.97 3.74 -6.96
N VAL A 147 6.12 4.27 -5.74
CA VAL A 147 5.33 3.88 -4.57
C VAL A 147 4.22 4.87 -4.31
N TYR A 148 3.02 4.36 -4.10
CA TYR A 148 1.81 5.13 -3.84
C TYR A 148 1.04 4.55 -2.66
N ILE A 149 0.26 5.39 -2.00
CA ILE A 149 -0.73 5.01 -1.00
C ILE A 149 -2.11 5.29 -1.61
N ALA A 150 -3.00 4.31 -1.59
CA ALA A 150 -4.39 4.54 -1.94
C ALA A 150 -5.10 5.23 -0.78
N GLU A 151 -5.76 6.35 -1.05
CA GLU A 151 -6.71 6.94 -0.11
C GLU A 151 -8.05 6.23 -0.28
N THR A 152 -8.54 5.67 0.82
CA THR A 152 -9.86 5.06 0.88
C THR A 152 -10.82 6.00 1.62
N PRO A 153 -12.09 6.10 1.23
CA PRO A 153 -13.04 6.99 1.89
C PRO A 153 -13.30 6.53 3.33
N LEU A 154 -13.45 7.49 4.23
CA LEU A 154 -13.86 7.25 5.62
C LEU A 154 -15.38 7.26 5.79
N PHE A 155 -16.09 7.98 4.93
CA PHE A 155 -17.52 8.13 5.02
C PHE A 155 -18.18 7.97 3.67
N GLU A 156 -19.33 7.29 3.71
CA GLU A 156 -20.28 7.16 2.62
C GLU A 156 -21.56 7.93 2.98
N ILE A 157 -21.95 8.88 2.15
CA ILE A 157 -23.10 9.75 2.37
C ILE A 157 -24.07 9.54 1.23
N THR A 158 -25.21 8.94 1.52
CA THR A 158 -26.22 8.61 0.52
C THR A 158 -27.45 9.52 0.66
N CYS A 159 -27.87 10.10 -0.45
CA CYS A 159 -29.09 10.86 -0.57
C CYS A 159 -29.86 10.41 -1.80
N LYS A 160 -31.03 9.77 -1.62
CA LYS A 160 -31.78 9.10 -2.68
C LYS A 160 -30.86 8.13 -3.45
N ASP A 161 -30.70 8.31 -4.76
CA ASP A 161 -29.94 7.43 -5.65
C ASP A 161 -28.48 7.88 -5.85
N LYS A 162 -28.00 8.85 -5.06
CA LYS A 162 -26.64 9.38 -5.16
C LYS A 162 -25.85 9.14 -3.89
N THR A 163 -24.63 8.69 -4.07
CA THR A 163 -23.67 8.49 -3.00
C THR A 163 -22.47 9.42 -3.20
N TRP A 164 -22.03 10.05 -2.11
CA TRP A 164 -20.82 10.85 -2.02
C TRP A 164 -19.87 10.18 -1.04
N PHE A 165 -18.59 10.33 -1.31
CA PHE A 165 -17.51 9.80 -0.49
C PHE A 165 -16.74 10.94 0.14
N ALA A 166 -16.46 10.86 1.43
CA ALA A 166 -15.62 11.80 2.14
C ALA A 166 -14.41 11.08 2.74
N TYR A 167 -13.24 11.69 2.62
CA TYR A 167 -11.97 11.12 3.04
C TYR A 167 -11.48 11.69 4.37
N ASN A 168 -12.17 12.69 4.90
CA ASN A 168 -11.94 13.31 6.21
C ASN A 168 -13.21 13.99 6.72
N GLU A 169 -13.19 14.45 7.97
CA GLU A 169 -14.33 15.12 8.60
C GLU A 169 -14.68 16.46 7.90
N THR A 170 -13.72 17.17 7.37
CA THR A 170 -13.94 18.44 6.65
C THR A 170 -14.73 18.18 5.37
N GLU A 171 -14.31 17.24 4.54
CA GLU A 171 -15.05 16.86 3.33
C GLU A 171 -16.47 16.37 3.66
N LYS A 172 -16.62 15.61 4.73
CA LYS A 172 -17.92 15.15 5.22
C LYS A 172 -18.82 16.33 5.57
N ALA A 173 -18.31 17.31 6.35
CA ALA A 173 -19.06 18.50 6.74
C ALA A 173 -19.49 19.32 5.51
N ASP A 174 -18.62 19.48 4.53
CA ASP A 174 -18.92 20.19 3.27
C ASP A 174 -20.02 19.49 2.46
N ILE A 175 -19.99 18.16 2.40
CA ILE A 175 -21.03 17.39 1.71
C ILE A 175 -22.36 17.51 2.46
N LEU A 176 -22.36 17.38 3.79
CA LEU A 176 -23.55 17.53 4.62
C LEU A 176 -24.20 18.89 4.45
N LYS A 177 -23.38 19.96 4.41
CA LYS A 177 -23.85 21.34 4.17
C LYS A 177 -24.55 21.48 2.80
N LYS A 178 -24.01 20.84 1.74
CA LYS A 178 -24.61 20.85 0.39
C LYS A 178 -25.93 20.05 0.32
N LEU A 179 -26.13 19.14 1.25
CA LEU A 179 -27.32 18.27 1.33
C LEU A 179 -28.28 18.67 2.44
N GLU A 180 -28.08 19.87 3.03
CA GLU A 180 -28.95 20.38 4.10
C GLU A 180 -30.44 20.37 3.69
N GLY A 181 -31.30 19.94 4.61
CA GLY A 181 -32.73 19.80 4.38
C GLY A 181 -33.16 18.56 3.58
N LYS A 182 -32.23 17.70 3.15
CA LYS A 182 -32.52 16.43 2.46
C LYS A 182 -32.45 15.26 3.42
N LYS A 183 -33.20 14.19 3.10
CA LYS A 183 -33.08 12.94 3.85
C LYS A 183 -31.79 12.23 3.39
N ILE A 184 -30.83 12.12 4.29
CA ILE A 184 -29.52 11.53 4.05
C ILE A 184 -29.27 10.35 5.00
N SER A 185 -28.43 9.42 4.56
CA SER A 185 -27.81 8.38 5.37
C SER A 185 -26.30 8.61 5.36
N VAL A 186 -25.67 8.54 6.51
CA VAL A 186 -24.21 8.62 6.66
C VAL A 186 -23.73 7.31 7.26
N ALA A 187 -22.89 6.61 6.55
CA ALA A 187 -22.22 5.42 7.04
C ALA A 187 -20.70 5.70 7.15
N ARG A 188 -20.06 5.17 8.21
CA ARG A 188 -18.60 5.11 8.25
C ARG A 188 -18.17 3.96 7.34
N SER A 189 -17.26 4.23 6.41
CA SER A 189 -16.66 3.18 5.61
C SER A 189 -15.83 2.30 6.53
N LYS A 190 -16.12 1.03 6.48
CA LYS A 190 -15.38 0.01 7.21
C LYS A 190 -14.20 -0.49 6.40
N GLY A 191 -13.65 -1.65 6.77
CA GLY A 191 -12.53 -2.24 6.05
C GLY A 191 -12.81 -2.49 4.56
N LEU A 192 -11.75 -2.50 3.76
CA LEU A 192 -11.79 -2.71 2.30
C LEU A 192 -12.58 -3.97 1.89
N GLY A 193 -12.59 -4.99 2.75
CA GLY A 193 -13.29 -6.25 2.50
C GLY A 193 -14.82 -6.16 2.57
N GLU A 194 -15.36 -5.08 3.13
CA GLU A 194 -16.81 -4.86 3.28
C GLU A 194 -17.39 -3.94 2.19
N ASN A 195 -16.53 -3.35 1.35
CA ASN A 195 -16.94 -2.43 0.31
C ASN A 195 -17.53 -3.17 -0.89
N GLU A 196 -18.64 -2.65 -1.40
CA GLU A 196 -19.23 -3.12 -2.65
C GLU A 196 -18.24 -2.93 -3.83
N PRO A 197 -18.19 -3.86 -4.80
CA PRO A 197 -17.24 -3.79 -5.91
C PRO A 197 -17.32 -2.50 -6.72
N GLU A 198 -18.53 -1.96 -6.95
CA GLU A 198 -18.71 -0.70 -7.69
C GLU A 198 -18.14 0.49 -6.92
N MET A 199 -18.36 0.55 -5.60
CA MET A 199 -17.78 1.57 -4.73
C MET A 199 -16.26 1.48 -4.71
N MET A 200 -15.72 0.28 -4.54
CA MET A 200 -14.29 0.03 -4.57
C MET A 200 -13.68 0.44 -5.92
N TRP A 201 -14.35 0.17 -7.02
CA TRP A 201 -13.92 0.65 -8.34
C TRP A 201 -13.83 2.18 -8.36
N LEU A 202 -14.93 2.87 -8.03
CA LEU A 202 -15.02 4.33 -8.10
C LEU A 202 -14.02 5.05 -7.18
N THR A 203 -13.78 4.52 -6.00
CA THR A 203 -13.00 5.23 -4.96
C THR A 203 -11.52 4.87 -4.96
N THR A 204 -11.18 3.64 -5.39
CA THR A 204 -9.85 3.06 -5.11
C THR A 204 -9.17 2.50 -6.34
N MET A 205 -9.91 1.89 -7.28
CA MET A 205 -9.31 1.15 -8.39
C MET A 205 -9.31 1.92 -9.71
N ASN A 206 -10.35 2.74 -9.98
CA ASN A 206 -10.47 3.47 -11.25
C ASN A 206 -9.43 4.59 -11.35
N PRO A 207 -8.53 4.56 -12.36
CA PRO A 207 -7.50 5.57 -12.55
C PRO A 207 -8.01 7.01 -12.64
N GLU A 208 -9.26 7.20 -13.12
CA GLU A 208 -9.84 8.52 -13.32
C GLU A 208 -10.42 9.16 -12.05
N THR A 209 -10.83 8.32 -11.07
CA THR A 209 -11.59 8.81 -9.91
C THR A 209 -10.91 8.53 -8.57
N ARG A 210 -10.02 7.55 -8.51
CA ARG A 210 -9.28 7.19 -7.31
C ARG A 210 -8.32 8.30 -6.87
N ARG A 211 -8.00 8.31 -5.59
CA ARG A 211 -6.98 9.18 -5.03
C ARG A 211 -5.74 8.36 -4.64
N LEU A 212 -4.59 8.75 -5.18
CA LEU A 212 -3.30 8.16 -4.84
C LEU A 212 -2.35 9.24 -4.31
N ILE A 213 -1.78 8.99 -3.15
CA ILE A 213 -0.69 9.79 -2.60
C ILE A 213 0.61 9.19 -3.11
N LYS A 214 1.37 9.94 -3.89
CA LYS A 214 2.71 9.54 -4.32
C LYS A 214 3.67 9.67 -3.14
N VAL A 215 4.37 8.58 -2.81
CA VAL A 215 5.35 8.59 -1.74
C VAL A 215 6.69 9.02 -2.32
N MET A 216 7.14 10.22 -1.95
CA MET A 216 8.45 10.73 -2.35
C MET A 216 9.15 11.40 -1.16
N PRO A 217 10.44 11.12 -0.96
CA PRO A 217 11.21 11.85 0.03
C PRO A 217 11.48 13.26 -0.51
N GLU A 218 11.12 14.28 0.25
CA GLU A 218 11.49 15.68 -0.07
C GLU A 218 12.95 15.95 0.32
N ASP A 219 13.41 15.31 1.38
CA ASP A 219 14.72 15.46 1.98
C ASP A 219 15.22 14.10 2.48
N ALA A 220 16.33 13.62 1.93
CA ALA A 220 16.86 12.30 2.25
C ALA A 220 17.33 12.18 3.71
N GLU A 221 17.91 13.24 4.28
CA GLU A 221 18.40 13.24 5.67
C GLU A 221 17.23 13.23 6.65
N LYS A 222 16.23 14.08 6.44
CA LYS A 222 15.00 14.06 7.23
C LYS A 222 14.25 12.75 7.11
N THR A 223 14.17 12.17 5.92
CA THR A 223 13.53 10.88 5.69
C THR A 223 14.24 9.80 6.50
N ALA A 224 15.56 9.71 6.45
CA ALA A 224 16.36 8.78 7.23
C ALA A 224 16.15 8.99 8.74
N PHE A 225 16.18 10.24 9.19
CA PHE A 225 15.95 10.60 10.59
C PHE A 225 14.58 10.13 11.08
N TYR A 226 13.50 10.39 10.34
CA TYR A 226 12.16 9.98 10.77
C TYR A 226 11.95 8.47 10.75
N PHE A 227 12.50 7.77 9.76
CA PHE A 227 12.45 6.30 9.75
C PHE A 227 13.19 5.72 10.96
N ASP A 228 14.37 6.21 11.29
CA ASP A 228 15.14 5.75 12.45
C ASP A 228 14.45 6.11 13.77
N LEU A 229 14.00 7.35 13.91
CA LEU A 229 13.30 7.82 15.11
C LEU A 229 12.01 7.03 15.40
N LEU A 230 11.14 6.90 14.38
CA LEU A 230 9.80 6.33 14.58
C LEU A 230 9.80 4.81 14.56
N LEU A 231 10.70 4.18 13.82
CA LEU A 231 10.68 2.74 13.54
C LEU A 231 11.96 2.02 13.96
N GLY A 232 13.03 2.75 14.25
CA GLY A 232 14.31 2.24 14.76
C GLY A 232 14.29 1.88 16.25
N ASP A 233 15.45 1.78 16.87
CA ASP A 233 15.61 1.33 18.26
C ASP A 233 15.55 2.45 19.31
N ASN A 234 15.56 3.72 18.89
CA ASN A 234 15.51 4.87 19.81
C ASN A 234 14.12 5.09 20.40
N LEU A 235 13.76 4.26 21.40
CA LEU A 235 12.47 4.35 22.09
C LEU A 235 12.29 5.66 22.87
N ALA A 236 13.36 6.16 23.51
CA ALA A 236 13.29 7.39 24.30
C ALA A 236 13.01 8.60 23.40
N GLY A 237 13.78 8.79 22.32
CA GLY A 237 13.56 9.87 21.36
C GLY A 237 12.19 9.80 20.68
N ARG A 238 11.69 8.58 20.41
CA ARG A 238 10.32 8.40 19.88
C ARG A 238 9.26 8.89 20.85
N LYS A 239 9.35 8.55 22.11
CA LYS A 239 8.39 9.00 23.15
C LYS A 239 8.40 10.53 23.29
N GLU A 240 9.59 11.13 23.29
CA GLU A 240 9.78 12.58 23.35
C GLU A 240 9.15 13.26 22.13
N TYR A 241 9.48 12.79 20.92
CA TYR A 241 8.90 13.30 19.68
C TYR A 241 7.37 13.23 19.67
N ILE A 242 6.78 12.10 20.11
CA ILE A 242 5.33 11.95 20.18
C ILE A 242 4.73 12.91 21.23
N ALA A 243 5.38 13.10 22.38
CA ALA A 243 4.91 14.04 23.39
C ALA A 243 4.90 15.49 22.91
N GLU A 244 5.93 15.89 22.14
CA GLU A 244 6.05 17.25 21.60
C GLU A 244 5.16 17.51 20.38
N ASN A 245 5.01 16.53 19.51
CA ASN A 245 4.39 16.72 18.20
C ASN A 245 3.04 16.00 18.03
N GLY A 246 2.70 15.07 18.92
CA GLY A 246 1.53 14.21 18.75
C GLY A 246 0.20 14.96 18.66
N SER A 247 0.09 16.11 19.34
CA SER A 247 -1.12 16.96 19.29
C SER A 247 -1.47 17.45 17.88
N GLN A 248 -0.47 17.61 17.00
CA GLN A 248 -0.68 18.05 15.62
C GLN A 248 -1.36 16.96 14.75
N TYR A 249 -1.34 15.70 15.19
CA TYR A 249 -1.85 14.55 14.46
C TYR A 249 -3.11 13.94 15.10
N LEU A 250 -3.68 14.59 16.12
CA LEU A 250 -4.85 14.06 16.84
C LEU A 250 -6.07 13.87 15.92
N GLU A 251 -6.25 14.74 14.94
CA GLU A 251 -7.35 14.62 13.97
C GLU A 251 -7.17 13.42 13.02
N MET A 252 -5.94 12.96 12.86
CA MET A 252 -5.60 11.80 12.04
C MET A 252 -5.58 10.50 12.86
N ALA A 253 -5.56 10.64 14.19
CA ALA A 253 -5.61 9.49 15.09
C ALA A 253 -7.05 8.98 15.19
N ASP A 254 -7.21 7.69 14.95
CA ASP A 254 -8.49 7.02 15.25
C ASP A 254 -8.62 6.89 16.77
N ILE A 255 -9.52 7.66 17.38
CA ILE A 255 -9.76 7.70 18.83
C ILE A 255 -11.02 6.86 19.17
N SER A 256 -11.44 5.97 18.29
CA SER A 256 -12.59 5.09 18.51
C SER A 256 -12.30 3.94 19.44
#